data_a7ae5bd9354725b673c032a0b80206e0
#
_entry.id   a7ae5bd9354725b673c032a0b80206e0
#
_cell.length_a   1.000
_cell.length_b   1.000
_cell.length_c   1.000
_cell.angle_alpha   90.00
_cell.angle_beta   90.00
_cell.angle_gamma   90.00
#
_symmetry.space_group_name_H-M   'P 1'
#
loop_
_entity.id
_entity.type
_entity.pdbx_description
1 polymer ?
#
loop_
_entity_poly.entity_id
_entity_poly.type
_entity_poly.pdbx_seq_one_letter_code
_entity_poly.pdbx_strand_id
1 'polypeptide(L)'
;METIKNFPKIDKKNFPLIDKKDFPLLENNFKSKNTIIYLDHAATTQKPIQVLEKIDEYYKNFNANVHRGAHQLSAKATEEFENSRSLIAKYVNAYSTKEIIFTRNATEAINLVARSWGEFTLKENDEILLSIMEHHSNIVPWQMVAAKNKCKLKFVGIDQDGRLDINDFKSKLTTKTKLVSLLHISNTLGCCNPIKEITKLARDKGSLVLLDACQSLAHQKLDIHELGIDFLAGSGHKLCGPTGIGFLWSKKEILEK
;
A
#
# COMPACT_ATOMS: atom_id res chain seq x y z
N MET A 1 37.65 3.52 -3.05
CA MET A 1 36.36 4.08 -2.53
C MET A 1 36.00 5.24 -3.43
N GLU A 2 35.24 4.97 -4.50
CA GLU A 2 34.68 6.02 -5.34
C GLU A 2 33.50 6.65 -4.62
N THR A 3 33.63 7.93 -4.36
CA THR A 3 32.58 8.76 -3.74
C THR A 3 31.38 8.83 -4.69
N ILE A 4 30.24 8.31 -4.26
CA ILE A 4 28.95 8.45 -4.97
C ILE A 4 28.60 9.94 -5.01
N LYS A 5 28.96 10.62 -6.11
CA LYS A 5 28.84 12.08 -6.27
C LYS A 5 27.55 12.56 -6.90
N ASN A 6 26.54 11.74 -7.13
CA ASN A 6 25.29 12.18 -7.78
C ASN A 6 24.04 11.59 -7.13
N PHE A 7 23.67 12.09 -5.94
CA PHE A 7 22.27 12.06 -5.57
C PHE A 7 21.52 13.13 -6.39
N PRO A 8 20.38 12.80 -7.01
CA PRO A 8 19.56 13.83 -7.65
C PRO A 8 19.23 14.89 -6.60
N LYS A 9 19.49 16.15 -6.92
CA LYS A 9 19.10 17.27 -6.05
C LYS A 9 17.58 17.20 -5.87
N ILE A 10 17.14 16.94 -4.66
CA ILE A 10 15.72 17.00 -4.32
C ILE A 10 15.27 18.42 -4.61
N ASP A 11 14.37 18.59 -5.58
CA ASP A 11 13.74 19.89 -5.85
C ASP A 11 12.84 20.23 -4.68
N LYS A 12 13.35 21.07 -3.79
CA LYS A 12 12.64 21.52 -2.58
C LYS A 12 11.29 22.23 -2.86
N LYS A 13 11.04 22.62 -4.12
CA LYS A 13 9.78 23.24 -4.52
C LYS A 13 8.60 22.27 -4.64
N ASN A 14 8.89 20.98 -4.82
CA ASN A 14 7.88 19.93 -5.04
C ASN A 14 7.60 19.05 -3.81
N PHE A 15 8.33 19.23 -2.72
CA PHE A 15 8.07 18.53 -1.46
C PHE A 15 7.67 19.55 -0.39
N PRO A 16 6.53 19.36 0.30
CA PRO A 16 6.23 20.16 1.47
C PRO A 16 7.40 20.03 2.45
N LEU A 17 7.90 21.15 2.94
CA LEU A 17 8.92 21.15 3.98
C LEU A 17 8.34 20.47 5.22
N ILE A 18 8.76 19.24 5.45
CA ILE A 18 8.44 18.54 6.70
C ILE A 18 9.30 19.18 7.78
N ASP A 19 8.66 19.94 8.68
CA ASP A 19 9.35 20.46 9.85
C ASP A 19 9.50 19.34 10.88
N LYS A 20 10.73 19.10 11.35
CA LYS A 20 11.00 18.14 12.41
C LYS A 20 10.23 18.46 13.71
N LYS A 21 9.85 19.71 13.92
CA LYS A 21 9.02 20.16 15.04
C LYS A 21 7.62 19.57 15.01
N ASP A 22 7.12 19.19 13.80
CA ASP A 22 5.84 18.51 13.69
C ASP A 22 5.85 17.09 14.29
N PHE A 23 7.02 16.55 14.57
CA PHE A 23 7.17 15.20 15.12
C PHE A 23 7.65 15.24 16.57
N PRO A 24 6.74 15.16 17.56
CA PRO A 24 7.07 15.32 18.98
C PRO A 24 8.15 14.36 19.48
N LEU A 25 8.14 13.12 18.99
CA LEU A 25 9.16 12.15 19.36
C LEU A 25 10.57 12.60 18.95
N LEU A 26 10.70 13.15 17.73
CA LEU A 26 11.98 13.62 17.21
C LEU A 26 12.38 14.92 17.92
N GLU A 27 11.45 15.85 18.13
CA GLU A 27 11.71 17.14 18.81
C GLU A 27 12.17 16.91 20.26
N ASN A 28 11.49 16.06 21.02
CA ASN A 28 11.83 15.77 22.40
C ASN A 28 13.23 15.12 22.55
N ASN A 29 13.63 14.30 21.56
CA ASN A 29 14.96 13.69 21.56
C ASN A 29 16.07 14.69 21.21
N PHE A 30 15.79 15.75 20.43
CA PHE A 30 16.78 16.80 20.17
C PHE A 30 17.10 17.66 21.40
N LYS A 31 16.20 17.71 22.38
CA LYS A 31 16.41 18.43 23.66
C LYS A 31 17.20 17.58 24.67
N SER A 32 17.44 16.30 24.40
CA SER A 32 18.19 15.40 25.26
C SER A 32 19.68 15.36 24.86
N LYS A 33 20.58 15.02 25.84
CA LYS A 33 22.01 14.83 25.56
C LYS A 33 22.30 13.67 24.58
N ASN A 34 21.36 12.75 24.41
CA ASN A 34 21.45 11.60 23.51
C ASN A 34 20.46 11.77 22.34
N THR A 35 20.88 12.45 21.28
CA THR A 35 20.06 12.63 20.08
C THR A 35 19.89 11.31 19.34
N ILE A 36 18.65 10.85 19.19
CA ILE A 36 18.32 9.68 18.38
C ILE A 36 18.23 10.08 16.89
N ILE A 37 18.98 9.38 16.06
CA ILE A 37 18.85 9.45 14.60
C ILE A 37 17.97 8.29 14.18
N TYR A 38 16.72 8.59 13.78
CA TYR A 38 15.75 7.58 13.35
C TYR A 38 15.77 7.43 11.83
N LEU A 39 16.26 6.29 11.34
CA LEU A 39 16.38 5.97 9.90
C LEU A 39 15.50 4.79 9.47
N ASP A 40 14.63 4.29 10.35
CA ASP A 40 13.81 3.10 10.11
C ASP A 40 12.36 3.43 9.69
N HIS A 41 12.19 4.49 8.88
CA HIS A 41 10.86 4.91 8.39
C HIS A 41 10.21 3.88 7.45
N ALA A 42 11.01 3.04 6.79
CA ALA A 42 10.48 1.96 5.94
C ALA A 42 9.76 0.87 6.75
N ALA A 43 10.13 0.68 8.02
CA ALA A 43 9.42 -0.21 8.94
C ALA A 43 8.16 0.46 9.49
N THR A 44 8.28 1.67 10.04
CA THR A 44 7.16 2.50 10.51
C THR A 44 7.57 3.96 10.55
N THR A 45 6.70 4.89 10.14
CA THR A 45 6.97 6.32 10.22
C THR A 45 6.68 6.88 11.60
N GLN A 46 7.33 7.97 11.97
CA GLN A 46 6.94 8.74 13.14
C GLN A 46 5.62 9.46 12.90
N LYS A 47 4.91 9.82 13.98
CA LYS A 47 3.57 10.42 13.92
C LYS A 47 3.69 11.93 14.12
N PRO A 48 3.19 12.73 13.17
CA PRO A 48 3.15 14.17 13.35
C PRO A 48 2.09 14.56 14.37
N ILE A 49 2.28 15.76 14.96
CA ILE A 49 1.39 16.28 16.01
C ILE A 49 -0.06 16.34 15.54
N GLN A 50 -0.31 16.70 14.28
CA GLN A 50 -1.66 16.80 13.69
C GLN A 50 -2.41 15.46 13.74
N VAL A 51 -1.71 14.33 13.56
CA VAL A 51 -2.30 12.99 13.66
C VAL A 51 -2.62 12.64 15.12
N LEU A 52 -1.72 12.97 16.04
CA LEU A 52 -1.91 12.71 17.48
C LEU A 52 -3.07 13.56 18.01
N GLU A 53 -3.13 14.84 17.68
CA GLU A 53 -4.21 15.75 18.06
C GLU A 53 -5.57 15.32 17.49
N LYS A 54 -5.61 14.80 16.25
CA LYS A 54 -6.88 14.33 15.65
C LYS A 54 -7.42 13.09 16.38
N ILE A 55 -6.55 12.19 16.83
CA ILE A 55 -6.94 11.03 17.63
C ILE A 55 -7.45 11.49 19.01
N ASP A 56 -6.73 12.42 19.64
CA ASP A 56 -7.09 12.99 20.93
C ASP A 56 -8.44 13.73 20.87
N GLU A 57 -8.63 14.57 19.84
CA GLU A 57 -9.88 15.24 19.53
C GLU A 57 -11.06 14.27 19.43
N TYR A 58 -10.90 13.18 18.69
CA TYR A 58 -11.94 12.16 18.54
C TYR A 58 -12.38 11.60 19.89
N TYR A 59 -11.42 11.12 20.69
CA TYR A 59 -11.75 10.49 21.97
C TYR A 59 -12.30 11.46 23.01
N LYS A 60 -11.86 12.72 22.99
CA LYS A 60 -12.32 13.74 23.92
C LYS A 60 -13.69 14.31 23.57
N ASN A 61 -14.03 14.44 22.27
CA ASN A 61 -15.12 15.31 21.86
C ASN A 61 -16.29 14.56 21.21
N PHE A 62 -16.06 13.44 20.48
CA PHE A 62 -17.13 12.80 19.72
C PHE A 62 -16.97 11.29 19.52
N ASN A 63 -16.28 10.60 20.44
CA ASN A 63 -16.19 9.15 20.40
C ASN A 63 -17.56 8.51 20.52
N ALA A 64 -18.02 7.88 19.45
CA ALA A 64 -19.31 7.18 19.39
C ALA A 64 -19.31 6.09 18.33
N ASN A 65 -20.32 5.22 18.36
CA ASN A 65 -20.52 4.20 17.34
C ASN A 65 -20.83 4.83 15.98
N VAL A 66 -20.11 4.39 14.96
CA VAL A 66 -20.26 4.87 13.58
C VAL A 66 -21.46 4.21 12.91
N HIS A 67 -22.20 4.95 12.08
CA HIS A 67 -23.31 4.55 11.22
C HIS A 67 -24.67 4.28 11.90
N ARG A 68 -24.72 3.74 13.11
CA ARG A 68 -25.97 3.20 13.68
C ARG A 68 -26.54 3.97 14.88
N GLY A 69 -25.90 5.02 15.32
CA GLY A 69 -26.39 5.82 16.43
C GLY A 69 -27.33 6.94 15.97
N ALA A 70 -28.43 7.14 16.69
CA ALA A 70 -29.43 8.18 16.40
C ALA A 70 -29.18 9.48 17.18
N HIS A 71 -27.95 9.74 17.66
CA HIS A 71 -27.58 10.92 18.44
C HIS A 71 -26.43 11.70 17.81
N GLN A 72 -26.26 12.96 18.20
CA GLN A 72 -25.32 13.90 17.59
C GLN A 72 -23.86 13.41 17.55
N LEU A 73 -23.38 12.76 18.62
CA LEU A 73 -22.01 12.22 18.64
C LEU A 73 -21.80 11.14 17.58
N SER A 74 -22.80 10.25 17.40
CA SER A 74 -22.72 9.21 16.36
C SER A 74 -22.79 9.80 14.96
N ALA A 75 -23.61 10.84 14.74
CA ALA A 75 -23.65 11.55 13.47
C ALA A 75 -22.28 12.17 13.15
N LYS A 76 -21.65 12.86 14.14
CA LYS A 76 -20.32 13.45 13.98
C LYS A 76 -19.24 12.40 13.74
N ALA A 77 -19.22 11.30 14.49
CA ALA A 77 -18.28 10.22 14.31
C ALA A 77 -18.42 9.58 12.91
N THR A 78 -19.65 9.42 12.42
CA THR A 78 -19.94 8.89 11.09
C THR A 78 -19.44 9.84 10.00
N GLU A 79 -19.71 11.15 10.14
CA GLU A 79 -19.21 12.17 9.21
C GLU A 79 -17.68 12.12 9.08
N GLU A 80 -16.96 12.11 10.19
CA GLU A 80 -15.49 12.09 10.19
C GLU A 80 -14.93 10.77 9.61
N PHE A 81 -15.60 9.65 9.87
CA PHE A 81 -15.22 8.36 9.30
C PHE A 81 -15.38 8.34 7.76
N GLU A 82 -16.50 8.83 7.24
CA GLU A 82 -16.75 8.88 5.80
C GLU A 82 -15.91 9.99 5.10
N ASN A 83 -15.62 11.10 5.79
CA ASN A 83 -14.66 12.10 5.33
C ASN A 83 -13.27 11.49 5.16
N SER A 84 -12.82 10.66 6.10
CA SER A 84 -11.54 9.96 6.01
C SER A 84 -11.50 9.02 4.81
N ARG A 85 -12.59 8.29 4.54
CA ARG A 85 -12.74 7.44 3.35
C ARG A 85 -12.65 8.26 2.07
N SER A 86 -13.32 9.41 2.04
CA SER A 86 -13.32 10.34 0.91
C SER A 86 -11.93 10.91 0.63
N LEU A 87 -11.18 11.25 1.67
CA LEU A 87 -9.81 11.73 1.55
C LEU A 87 -8.88 10.64 0.96
N ILE A 88 -9.00 9.40 1.40
CA ILE A 88 -8.22 8.29 0.84
C ILE A 88 -8.60 8.04 -0.63
N ALA A 89 -9.89 8.04 -0.96
CA ALA A 89 -10.34 7.89 -2.33
C ALA A 89 -9.75 8.99 -3.24
N LYS A 90 -9.80 10.24 -2.80
CA LYS A 90 -9.18 11.37 -3.51
C LYS A 90 -7.65 11.25 -3.61
N TYR A 91 -6.99 10.74 -2.57
CA TYR A 91 -5.53 10.61 -2.52
C TYR A 91 -4.99 9.65 -3.57
N VAL A 92 -5.72 8.54 -3.83
CA VAL A 92 -5.35 7.54 -4.84
C VAL A 92 -6.06 7.76 -6.18
N ASN A 93 -6.88 8.81 -6.30
CA ASN A 93 -7.71 9.14 -7.48
C ASN A 93 -8.77 8.07 -7.79
N ALA A 94 -9.43 7.50 -6.78
CA ALA A 94 -10.53 6.56 -6.95
C ALA A 94 -11.80 7.26 -7.47
N TYR A 95 -12.62 6.56 -8.27
CA TYR A 95 -13.90 7.11 -8.78
C TYR A 95 -14.98 7.20 -7.69
N SER A 96 -14.90 6.34 -6.69
CA SER A 96 -15.92 6.28 -5.63
C SER A 96 -15.32 5.89 -4.28
N THR A 97 -15.89 6.45 -3.21
CA THR A 97 -15.57 6.02 -1.84
C THR A 97 -15.94 4.57 -1.59
N LYS A 98 -16.86 3.99 -2.36
CA LYS A 98 -17.24 2.57 -2.29
C LYS A 98 -16.14 1.61 -2.73
N GLU A 99 -15.11 2.12 -3.41
CA GLU A 99 -13.92 1.37 -3.80
C GLU A 99 -12.88 1.27 -2.69
N ILE A 100 -13.07 1.98 -1.56
CA ILE A 100 -12.17 1.98 -0.41
C ILE A 100 -12.74 1.11 0.71
N ILE A 101 -11.98 0.11 1.10
CA ILE A 101 -12.30 -0.78 2.22
C ILE A 101 -11.25 -0.56 3.30
N PHE A 102 -11.67 -0.12 4.49
CA PHE A 102 -10.76 -0.02 5.63
C PHE A 102 -10.39 -1.41 6.15
N THR A 103 -9.12 -1.58 6.43
CA THR A 103 -8.53 -2.80 7.00
C THR A 103 -7.62 -2.42 8.16
N ARG A 104 -7.12 -3.40 8.90
CA ARG A 104 -6.15 -3.14 9.99
C ARG A 104 -4.75 -2.77 9.46
N ASN A 105 -4.42 -3.21 8.27
CA ASN A 105 -3.14 -2.95 7.59
C ASN A 105 -3.19 -3.53 6.16
N ALA A 106 -2.12 -3.33 5.38
CA ALA A 106 -2.00 -3.91 4.04
C ALA A 106 -1.96 -5.45 4.05
N THR A 107 -1.42 -6.07 5.09
CA THR A 107 -1.45 -7.54 5.23
C THR A 107 -2.88 -8.05 5.21
N GLU A 108 -3.78 -7.42 5.97
CA GLU A 108 -5.21 -7.79 5.94
C GLU A 108 -5.85 -7.47 4.59
N ALA A 109 -5.51 -6.34 3.97
CA ALA A 109 -6.00 -5.97 2.65
C ALA A 109 -5.64 -7.03 1.58
N ILE A 110 -4.38 -7.48 1.55
CA ILE A 110 -3.93 -8.54 0.64
C ILE A 110 -4.59 -9.88 0.97
N ASN A 111 -4.70 -10.24 2.27
CA ASN A 111 -5.42 -11.44 2.68
C ASN A 111 -6.89 -11.39 2.31
N LEU A 112 -7.54 -10.22 2.38
CA LEU A 112 -8.92 -10.05 1.95
C LEU A 112 -9.08 -10.38 0.47
N VAL A 113 -8.22 -9.85 -0.40
CA VAL A 113 -8.22 -10.18 -1.84
C VAL A 113 -7.93 -11.68 -2.05
N ALA A 114 -6.95 -12.23 -1.35
CA ALA A 114 -6.58 -13.64 -1.48
C ALA A 114 -7.74 -14.57 -1.12
N ARG A 115 -8.45 -14.29 -0.01
CA ARG A 115 -9.55 -15.15 0.49
C ARG A 115 -10.87 -14.93 -0.24
N SER A 116 -11.21 -13.68 -0.61
CA SER A 116 -12.45 -13.40 -1.32
C SER A 116 -12.28 -13.67 -2.83
N TRP A 117 -11.49 -12.89 -3.53
CA TRP A 117 -11.31 -13.05 -4.97
C TRP A 117 -10.46 -14.29 -5.31
N GLY A 118 -9.30 -14.47 -4.65
CA GLY A 118 -8.34 -15.52 -4.99
C GLY A 118 -8.91 -16.93 -4.83
N GLU A 119 -9.46 -17.26 -3.66
CA GLU A 119 -10.01 -18.59 -3.39
C GLU A 119 -11.22 -18.93 -4.27
N PHE A 120 -12.05 -17.95 -4.65
CA PHE A 120 -13.24 -18.18 -5.47
C PHE A 120 -12.96 -18.21 -6.97
N THR A 121 -11.98 -17.44 -7.44
CA THR A 121 -11.74 -17.23 -8.86
C THR A 121 -10.68 -18.16 -9.43
N LEU A 122 -9.58 -18.36 -8.69
CA LEU A 122 -8.43 -19.13 -9.15
C LEU A 122 -8.73 -20.62 -9.16
N LYS A 123 -8.29 -21.29 -10.22
CA LYS A 123 -8.52 -22.72 -10.45
C LYS A 123 -7.21 -23.48 -10.56
N GLU A 124 -7.29 -24.81 -10.53
CA GLU A 124 -6.14 -25.67 -10.71
C GLU A 124 -5.36 -25.31 -11.99
N ASN A 125 -4.03 -25.22 -11.87
CA ASN A 125 -3.09 -24.81 -12.90
C ASN A 125 -3.13 -23.33 -13.32
N ASP A 126 -3.99 -22.48 -12.75
CA ASP A 126 -3.83 -21.04 -12.87
C ASP A 126 -2.51 -20.60 -12.22
N GLU A 127 -1.99 -19.45 -12.65
CA GLU A 127 -0.70 -18.96 -12.20
C GLU A 127 -0.87 -17.62 -11.49
N ILE A 128 -0.12 -17.47 -10.39
CA ILE A 128 0.06 -16.20 -9.67
C ILE A 128 1.52 -15.80 -9.83
N LEU A 129 1.78 -14.60 -10.34
CA LEU A 129 3.12 -14.09 -10.58
C LEU A 129 3.49 -13.04 -9.53
N LEU A 130 4.54 -13.30 -8.79
CA LEU A 130 5.11 -12.48 -7.73
C LEU A 130 6.55 -12.09 -8.09
N SER A 131 7.17 -11.21 -7.30
CA SER A 131 8.63 -11.03 -7.36
C SER A 131 9.32 -11.66 -6.15
N ILE A 132 10.62 -11.93 -6.28
CA ILE A 132 11.43 -12.37 -5.12
C ILE A 132 11.65 -11.26 -4.10
N MET A 133 11.31 -10.00 -4.43
CA MET A 133 11.43 -8.83 -3.56
C MET A 133 10.25 -8.64 -2.61
N GLU A 134 9.16 -9.42 -2.78
CA GLU A 134 7.92 -9.17 -2.06
C GLU A 134 8.09 -9.26 -0.54
N HIS A 135 7.39 -8.41 0.17
CA HIS A 135 7.20 -8.55 1.60
C HIS A 135 6.37 -9.82 1.88
N HIS A 136 6.61 -10.50 3.01
CA HIS A 136 5.88 -11.72 3.39
C HIS A 136 4.36 -11.56 3.35
N SER A 137 3.83 -10.37 3.64
CA SER A 137 2.40 -10.05 3.52
C SER A 137 1.84 -10.25 2.11
N ASN A 138 2.71 -10.15 1.09
CA ASN A 138 2.35 -10.37 -0.32
C ASN A 138 2.91 -11.69 -0.89
N ILE A 139 3.37 -12.60 -0.05
CA ILE A 139 3.80 -13.96 -0.44
C ILE A 139 2.90 -15.00 0.22
N VAL A 140 2.83 -14.99 1.55
CA VAL A 140 2.18 -16.04 2.33
C VAL A 140 0.69 -16.23 1.99
N PRO A 141 -0.13 -15.18 1.82
CA PRO A 141 -1.53 -15.38 1.43
C PRO A 141 -1.68 -16.11 0.10
N TRP A 142 -0.80 -15.82 -0.87
CA TRP A 142 -0.81 -16.47 -2.17
C TRP A 142 -0.31 -17.92 -2.12
N GLN A 143 0.65 -18.23 -1.23
CA GLN A 143 1.04 -19.62 -0.96
C GLN A 143 -0.14 -20.43 -0.43
N MET A 144 -0.93 -19.86 0.49
CA MET A 144 -2.11 -20.53 1.04
C MET A 144 -3.18 -20.77 -0.03
N VAL A 145 -3.48 -19.78 -0.86
CA VAL A 145 -4.42 -19.91 -1.99
C VAL A 145 -3.91 -20.94 -3.00
N ALA A 146 -2.62 -20.85 -3.35
CA ALA A 146 -2.03 -21.77 -4.31
C ALA A 146 -2.09 -23.24 -3.83
N ALA A 147 -1.82 -23.48 -2.55
CA ALA A 147 -1.95 -24.82 -1.96
C ALA A 147 -3.40 -25.32 -1.98
N LYS A 148 -4.37 -24.46 -1.62
CA LYS A 148 -5.79 -24.80 -1.57
C LYS A 148 -6.38 -25.07 -2.95
N ASN A 149 -6.11 -24.18 -3.91
CA ASN A 149 -6.71 -24.20 -5.25
C ASN A 149 -5.84 -24.93 -6.29
N LYS A 150 -4.67 -25.48 -5.88
CA LYS A 150 -3.68 -26.13 -6.75
C LYS A 150 -3.16 -25.22 -7.87
N CYS A 151 -3.04 -23.93 -7.57
CA CYS A 151 -2.44 -22.93 -8.47
C CYS A 151 -0.92 -23.00 -8.42
N LYS A 152 -0.27 -22.39 -9.40
CA LYS A 152 1.20 -22.32 -9.48
C LYS A 152 1.66 -20.90 -9.08
N LEU A 153 2.58 -20.82 -8.12
CA LEU A 153 3.30 -19.60 -7.83
C LEU A 153 4.54 -19.51 -8.71
N LYS A 154 4.73 -18.36 -9.34
CA LYS A 154 5.93 -18.02 -10.09
C LYS A 154 6.56 -16.78 -9.49
N PHE A 155 7.88 -16.71 -9.50
CA PHE A 155 8.61 -15.58 -8.94
C PHE A 155 9.52 -14.99 -10.00
N VAL A 156 9.38 -13.69 -10.23
CA VAL A 156 10.27 -12.91 -11.09
C VAL A 156 11.53 -12.56 -10.31
N GLY A 157 12.67 -12.74 -10.94
CA GLY A 157 13.97 -12.36 -10.39
C GLY A 157 14.23 -10.86 -10.40
N ILE A 158 15.42 -10.50 -9.95
CA ILE A 158 15.97 -9.15 -10.02
C ILE A 158 17.22 -9.16 -10.88
N ASP A 159 17.52 -8.02 -11.49
CA ASP A 159 18.76 -7.80 -12.21
C ASP A 159 19.94 -7.51 -11.24
N GLN A 160 21.12 -7.24 -11.80
CA GLN A 160 22.33 -6.96 -11.03
C GLN A 160 22.25 -5.65 -10.23
N ASP A 161 21.37 -4.74 -10.63
CA ASP A 161 21.13 -3.46 -9.94
C ASP A 161 20.03 -3.59 -8.85
N GLY A 162 19.50 -4.79 -8.62
CA GLY A 162 18.44 -5.06 -7.65
C GLY A 162 17.05 -4.59 -8.11
N ARG A 163 16.84 -4.39 -9.41
CA ARG A 163 15.56 -4.03 -10.00
C ARG A 163 14.83 -5.25 -10.51
N LEU A 164 13.51 -5.17 -10.66
CA LEU A 164 12.74 -6.25 -11.27
C LEU A 164 13.25 -6.55 -12.69
N ASP A 165 13.58 -7.81 -12.94
CA ASP A 165 13.99 -8.25 -14.27
C ASP A 165 12.75 -8.34 -15.19
N ILE A 166 12.61 -7.35 -16.07
CA ILE A 166 11.47 -7.27 -17.01
C ILE A 166 11.53 -8.38 -18.06
N ASN A 167 12.70 -8.87 -18.42
CA ASN A 167 12.80 -9.99 -19.37
C ASN A 167 12.34 -11.28 -18.71
N ASP A 168 12.75 -11.53 -17.48
CA ASP A 168 12.27 -12.66 -16.69
C ASP A 168 10.75 -12.56 -16.44
N PHE A 169 10.23 -11.35 -16.13
CA PHE A 169 8.79 -11.10 -16.02
C PHE A 169 8.06 -11.50 -17.30
N LYS A 170 8.50 -11.01 -18.46
CA LYS A 170 7.89 -11.33 -19.77
C LYS A 170 7.93 -12.83 -20.08
N SER A 171 9.01 -13.51 -19.71
CA SER A 171 9.16 -14.95 -19.92
C SER A 171 8.22 -15.80 -19.08
N LYS A 172 7.90 -15.34 -17.86
CA LYS A 172 7.06 -16.05 -16.88
C LYS A 172 5.57 -15.73 -16.99
N LEU A 173 5.24 -14.58 -17.58
CA LEU A 173 3.86 -14.13 -17.78
C LEU A 173 3.20 -14.90 -18.93
N THR A 174 2.14 -15.65 -18.63
CA THR A 174 1.42 -16.48 -19.60
C THR A 174 -0.08 -16.19 -19.59
N THR A 175 -0.86 -16.77 -20.49
CA THR A 175 -2.34 -16.69 -20.50
C THR A 175 -2.98 -17.43 -19.31
N LYS A 176 -2.20 -18.28 -18.60
CA LYS A 176 -2.62 -18.94 -17.36
C LYS A 176 -2.40 -18.05 -16.13
N THR A 177 -1.59 -17.01 -16.25
CA THR A 177 -1.41 -16.03 -15.18
C THR A 177 -2.72 -15.26 -14.99
N LYS A 178 -3.32 -15.36 -13.81
CA LYS A 178 -4.58 -14.69 -13.47
C LYS A 178 -4.35 -13.49 -12.56
N LEU A 179 -3.25 -13.51 -11.82
CA LEU A 179 -2.87 -12.42 -10.94
C LEU A 179 -1.37 -12.15 -11.04
N VAL A 180 -1.03 -10.88 -11.15
CA VAL A 180 0.29 -10.33 -10.90
C VAL A 180 0.19 -9.54 -9.59
N SER A 181 0.93 -9.92 -8.56
CA SER A 181 0.91 -9.23 -7.26
C SER A 181 2.31 -8.77 -6.91
N LEU A 182 2.53 -7.46 -6.95
CA LEU A 182 3.86 -6.87 -6.83
C LEU A 182 3.87 -5.67 -5.89
N LEU A 183 4.98 -5.47 -5.19
CA LEU A 183 5.26 -4.21 -4.51
C LEU A 183 5.63 -3.11 -5.52
N HIS A 184 5.23 -1.87 -5.21
CA HIS A 184 5.58 -0.72 -6.05
C HIS A 184 7.01 -0.22 -5.78
N ILE A 185 7.32 0.04 -4.51
CA ILE A 185 8.68 0.40 -4.05
C ILE A 185 9.12 -0.66 -3.04
N SER A 186 10.32 -1.20 -3.25
CA SER A 186 10.88 -2.18 -2.34
C SER A 186 11.23 -1.56 -0.98
N ASN A 187 10.76 -2.18 0.10
CA ASN A 187 11.11 -1.78 1.47
C ASN A 187 12.56 -2.09 1.84
N THR A 188 13.23 -2.98 1.11
CA THR A 188 14.60 -3.42 1.38
C THR A 188 15.59 -2.83 0.38
N LEU A 189 15.25 -2.81 -0.91
CA LEU A 189 16.14 -2.37 -1.99
C LEU A 189 15.92 -0.90 -2.38
N GLY A 190 14.76 -0.31 -2.04
CA GLY A 190 14.42 1.07 -2.38
C GLY A 190 14.15 1.32 -3.86
N CYS A 191 14.23 0.30 -4.72
CA CYS A 191 13.92 0.42 -6.14
C CYS A 191 12.41 0.57 -6.36
N CYS A 192 12.04 1.32 -7.42
CA CYS A 192 10.67 1.51 -7.87
C CYS A 192 10.42 0.65 -9.10
N ASN A 193 9.41 -0.22 -9.04
CA ASN A 193 9.03 -1.08 -10.14
C ASN A 193 8.21 -0.34 -11.21
N PRO A 194 8.39 -0.65 -12.51
CA PRO A 194 7.72 0.03 -13.62
C PRO A 194 6.27 -0.47 -13.80
N ILE A 195 5.40 -0.13 -12.83
CA ILE A 195 4.03 -0.69 -12.75
C ILE A 195 3.20 -0.43 -14.00
N LYS A 196 3.31 0.72 -14.64
CA LYS A 196 2.56 1.01 -15.90
C LYS A 196 2.91 0.00 -17.01
N GLU A 197 4.20 -0.33 -17.19
CA GLU A 197 4.63 -1.34 -18.16
C GLU A 197 4.12 -2.72 -17.78
N ILE A 198 4.31 -3.10 -16.51
CA ILE A 198 3.89 -4.38 -15.96
C ILE A 198 2.38 -4.59 -16.14
N THR A 199 1.58 -3.58 -15.80
CA THR A 199 0.11 -3.64 -15.90
C THR A 199 -0.35 -3.80 -17.34
N LYS A 200 0.28 -3.09 -18.27
CA LYS A 200 -0.01 -3.25 -19.71
C LYS A 200 0.23 -4.69 -20.16
N LEU A 201 1.42 -5.23 -19.84
CA LEU A 201 1.77 -6.61 -20.18
C LEU A 201 0.83 -7.64 -19.53
N ALA A 202 0.49 -7.44 -18.26
CA ALA A 202 -0.43 -8.30 -17.52
C ALA A 202 -1.83 -8.29 -18.16
N ARG A 203 -2.35 -7.11 -18.52
CA ARG A 203 -3.64 -6.94 -19.16
C ARG A 203 -3.70 -7.62 -20.53
N ASP A 204 -2.63 -7.56 -21.33
CA ASP A 204 -2.53 -8.24 -22.63
C ASP A 204 -2.64 -9.78 -22.49
N LYS A 205 -2.40 -10.33 -21.28
CA LYS A 205 -2.58 -11.76 -20.97
C LYS A 205 -3.87 -12.06 -20.18
N GLY A 206 -4.68 -11.06 -19.89
CA GLY A 206 -5.92 -11.21 -19.12
C GLY A 206 -5.71 -11.37 -17.62
N SER A 207 -4.56 -10.93 -17.10
CA SER A 207 -4.22 -10.98 -15.67
C SER A 207 -4.67 -9.70 -14.95
N LEU A 208 -5.18 -9.83 -13.73
CA LEU A 208 -5.36 -8.70 -12.81
C LEU A 208 -4.05 -8.35 -12.12
N VAL A 209 -3.96 -7.11 -11.65
CA VAL A 209 -2.76 -6.59 -10.95
C VAL A 209 -3.12 -6.07 -9.57
N LEU A 210 -2.50 -6.66 -8.54
CA LEU A 210 -2.51 -6.16 -7.17
C LEU A 210 -1.19 -5.45 -6.89
N LEU A 211 -1.28 -4.23 -6.37
CA LEU A 211 -0.14 -3.42 -5.99
C LEU A 211 -0.04 -3.31 -4.47
N ASP A 212 1.05 -3.84 -3.90
CA ASP A 212 1.46 -3.47 -2.54
C ASP A 212 2.11 -2.08 -2.60
N ALA A 213 1.35 -1.08 -2.16
CA ALA A 213 1.77 0.32 -2.18
C ALA A 213 2.25 0.83 -0.83
N CYS A 214 2.58 -0.06 0.12
CA CYS A 214 2.96 0.32 1.48
C CYS A 214 4.07 1.35 1.56
N GLN A 215 5.07 1.26 0.69
CA GLN A 215 6.15 2.24 0.65
C GLN A 215 5.80 3.42 -0.25
N SER A 216 5.25 3.16 -1.42
CA SER A 216 5.05 4.20 -2.44
C SER A 216 4.02 5.25 -2.06
N LEU A 217 2.96 4.89 -1.33
CA LEU A 217 1.93 5.83 -0.87
C LEU A 217 2.52 6.99 -0.05
N ALA A 218 3.59 6.74 0.72
CA ALA A 218 4.24 7.77 1.53
C ALA A 218 5.19 8.67 0.73
N HIS A 219 5.65 8.23 -0.45
CA HIS A 219 6.77 8.87 -1.15
C HIS A 219 6.38 9.52 -2.47
N GLN A 220 5.24 9.13 -3.04
CA GLN A 220 4.79 9.67 -4.33
C GLN A 220 3.27 9.66 -4.44
N LYS A 221 2.75 10.62 -5.21
CA LYS A 221 1.34 10.62 -5.57
C LYS A 221 1.05 9.44 -6.49
N LEU A 222 0.07 8.63 -6.12
CA LEU A 222 -0.38 7.51 -6.93
C LEU A 222 -1.69 7.85 -7.62
N ASP A 223 -1.76 7.53 -8.90
CA ASP A 223 -2.98 7.56 -9.68
C ASP A 223 -3.28 6.13 -10.15
N ILE A 224 -4.28 5.52 -9.54
CA ILE A 224 -4.64 4.12 -9.82
C ILE A 224 -5.07 3.90 -11.27
N HIS A 225 -5.65 4.92 -11.91
CA HIS A 225 -6.07 4.84 -13.32
C HIS A 225 -4.88 4.89 -14.25
N GLU A 226 -3.92 5.80 -14.00
CA GLU A 226 -2.68 5.85 -14.76
C GLU A 226 -1.84 4.57 -14.61
N LEU A 227 -1.82 4.00 -13.40
CA LEU A 227 -1.14 2.74 -13.14
C LEU A 227 -1.86 1.55 -13.76
N GLY A 228 -3.19 1.66 -13.97
CA GLY A 228 -4.01 0.63 -14.59
C GLY A 228 -4.21 -0.63 -13.74
N ILE A 229 -3.97 -0.54 -12.44
CA ILE A 229 -4.07 -1.65 -11.47
C ILE A 229 -5.52 -2.01 -11.15
N ASP A 230 -5.72 -3.14 -10.49
CA ASP A 230 -7.05 -3.67 -10.13
C ASP A 230 -7.27 -3.68 -8.62
N PHE A 231 -6.19 -3.80 -7.85
CA PHE A 231 -6.18 -3.72 -6.39
C PHE A 231 -4.99 -2.91 -5.90
N LEU A 232 -5.17 -2.19 -4.80
CA LEU A 232 -4.09 -1.48 -4.11
C LEU A 232 -4.21 -1.69 -2.60
N ALA A 233 -3.13 -2.11 -1.96
CA ALA A 233 -3.06 -2.28 -0.51
C ALA A 233 -2.13 -1.23 0.13
N GLY A 234 -2.57 -0.63 1.24
CA GLY A 234 -1.82 0.36 1.98
C GLY A 234 -1.95 0.20 3.50
N SER A 235 -0.91 0.63 4.23
CA SER A 235 -0.85 0.64 5.70
C SER A 235 -0.67 2.04 6.23
N GLY A 236 -1.54 2.46 7.17
CA GLY A 236 -1.52 3.81 7.73
C GLY A 236 -0.24 4.15 8.48
N HIS A 237 0.35 3.18 9.21
CA HIS A 237 1.55 3.43 10.02
C HIS A 237 2.80 3.78 9.20
N LYS A 238 2.78 3.57 7.88
CA LYS A 238 3.84 3.99 6.95
C LYS A 238 3.54 5.32 6.26
N LEU A 239 2.30 5.80 6.42
CA LEU A 239 1.78 7.08 5.93
C LEU A 239 1.66 8.14 7.04
N CYS A 240 2.54 8.09 8.03
CA CYS A 240 2.47 8.92 9.24
C CYS A 240 1.18 8.72 10.08
N GLY A 241 0.31 7.78 9.71
CA GLY A 241 -0.90 7.43 10.44
C GLY A 241 -0.66 6.48 11.61
N PRO A 242 -1.66 6.18 12.43
CA PRO A 242 -1.54 5.23 13.54
C PRO A 242 -1.33 3.79 13.05
N THR A 243 -0.89 2.93 13.96
CA THR A 243 -0.95 1.47 13.78
C THR A 243 -2.40 0.98 13.84
N GLY A 244 -2.67 -0.21 13.29
CA GLY A 244 -4.00 -0.82 13.37
C GLY A 244 -4.99 -0.30 12.32
N ILE A 245 -4.55 0.49 11.35
CA ILE A 245 -5.35 0.95 10.21
C ILE A 245 -4.60 0.80 8.90
N GLY A 246 -5.31 0.39 7.87
CA GLY A 246 -4.88 0.32 6.48
C GLY A 246 -6.10 0.38 5.58
N PHE A 247 -5.89 0.18 4.30
CA PHE A 247 -6.99 0.14 3.34
C PHE A 247 -6.65 -0.73 2.14
N LEU A 248 -7.71 -1.25 1.54
CA LEU A 248 -7.74 -1.83 0.20
C LEU A 248 -8.52 -0.86 -0.70
N TRP A 249 -7.97 -0.55 -1.85
CA TRP A 249 -8.74 -0.07 -2.97
C TRP A 249 -8.89 -1.20 -4.00
N SER A 250 -10.07 -1.30 -4.57
CA SER A 250 -10.32 -2.17 -5.73
C SER A 250 -11.38 -1.57 -6.63
N LYS A 251 -11.30 -1.92 -7.91
CA LYS A 251 -12.34 -1.56 -8.89
C LYS A 251 -13.71 -2.06 -8.44
N LYS A 252 -14.73 -1.21 -8.59
CA LYS A 252 -16.10 -1.51 -8.17
C LYS A 252 -16.61 -2.82 -8.79
N GLU A 253 -16.38 -3.02 -10.08
CA GLU A 253 -16.81 -4.22 -10.81
C GLU A 253 -16.17 -5.54 -10.33
N ILE A 254 -15.07 -5.45 -9.58
CA ILE A 254 -14.45 -6.61 -8.93
C ILE A 254 -15.06 -6.84 -7.55
N LEU A 255 -15.40 -5.77 -6.83
CA LEU A 255 -16.01 -5.85 -5.50
C LEU A 255 -17.46 -6.34 -5.52
N GLU A 256 -18.15 -6.24 -6.66
CA GLU A 256 -19.54 -6.65 -6.84
C GLU A 256 -19.69 -8.12 -7.27
N LYS A 257 -18.60 -8.84 -7.49
CA LYS A 257 -18.55 -10.27 -7.84
C LYS A 257 -18.31 -11.14 -6.63
#